data_3b6f2a126c7cd0c01e2fc67d92077ce8
#
_entry.id   3b6f2a126c7cd0c01e2fc67d92077ce8
#
_cell.length_a   1.000
_cell.length_b   1.000
_cell.length_c   1.000
_cell.angle_alpha   90.00
_cell.angle_beta   90.00
_cell.angle_gamma   90.00
#
_symmetry.space_group_name_H-M   'P 1'
#
loop_
_entity.id
_entity.type
_entity.pdbx_description
1 polymer ?
#
loop_
_entity_poly.entity_id
_entity_poly.type
_entity_poly.pdbx_seq_one_letter_code
_entity_poly.pdbx_strand_id
1 'polypeptide(L)'
;MVDSFKLAPKSLELAKDAVAVIVNPSSPDTLFDMGQIYQILTGRFSKNLIPIFDGTHATSTVRFIIDSVLHGDSLTPKAMAAKRSEGVIDYVSKNPDAVGFIGVSWIGNHDDTTQLSFLKKVRMAWLESTDKPGSYVLPWQANIYYHRYPMLRDLVYILKERNTGLGKGFANFLSGEQGQLIFKRAYLWPAQMNFNIRLTKLNE
;
A
#
# COMPACT_ATOMS: atom_id res chain seq x y z
N MET A 1 -25.53 -15.46 -10.69
CA MET A 1 -25.82 -15.16 -12.09
C MET A 1 -24.84 -15.95 -12.92
N VAL A 2 -25.32 -16.99 -13.60
CA VAL A 2 -24.48 -17.88 -14.41
C VAL A 2 -23.90 -17.07 -15.56
N ASP A 3 -22.61 -17.20 -15.79
CA ASP A 3 -21.85 -16.49 -16.81
C ASP A 3 -22.22 -17.02 -18.19
N SER A 4 -23.35 -16.56 -18.74
CA SER A 4 -23.94 -17.03 -19.98
C SER A 4 -23.07 -16.79 -21.22
N PHE A 5 -21.99 -16.02 -21.12
CA PHE A 5 -21.19 -15.61 -22.26
C PHE A 5 -19.80 -16.24 -22.35
N LYS A 6 -19.35 -17.06 -21.39
CA LYS A 6 -18.01 -17.70 -21.39
C LYS A 6 -16.86 -16.78 -21.85
N LEU A 7 -16.94 -15.49 -21.53
CA LEU A 7 -15.91 -14.51 -21.90
C LEU A 7 -14.73 -14.64 -20.95
N ALA A 8 -13.54 -14.87 -21.48
CA ALA A 8 -12.30 -14.79 -20.71
C ALA A 8 -12.05 -13.32 -20.31
N PRO A 9 -11.92 -13.02 -19.02
CA PRO A 9 -11.57 -11.68 -18.59
C PRO A 9 -10.14 -11.32 -19.03
N LYS A 10 -9.94 -10.07 -19.44
CA LYS A 10 -8.60 -9.51 -19.68
C LYS A 10 -8.21 -8.69 -18.47
N SER A 11 -7.03 -8.94 -17.91
CA SER A 11 -6.46 -8.14 -16.83
C SER A 11 -5.45 -7.15 -17.38
N LEU A 12 -5.41 -5.97 -16.79
CA LEU A 12 -4.46 -4.91 -17.12
C LEU A 12 -3.94 -4.32 -15.80
N GLU A 13 -2.65 -4.40 -15.59
CA GLU A 13 -1.99 -3.72 -14.48
C GLU A 13 -1.93 -2.22 -14.77
N LEU A 14 -2.46 -1.42 -13.87
CA LEU A 14 -2.52 0.05 -14.01
C LEU A 14 -1.46 0.76 -13.18
N ALA A 15 -1.20 0.27 -11.99
CA ALA A 15 -0.25 0.86 -11.06
C ALA A 15 0.18 -0.15 -9.99
N LYS A 16 1.28 0.14 -9.31
CA LYS A 16 1.66 -0.53 -8.06
C LYS A 16 1.37 0.38 -6.88
N ASP A 17 0.75 -0.19 -5.88
CA ASP A 17 0.45 0.42 -4.59
C ASP A 17 1.30 -0.23 -3.50
N ALA A 18 1.38 0.40 -2.35
CA ALA A 18 2.03 -0.15 -1.17
C ALA A 18 1.14 -0.02 0.06
N VAL A 19 1.21 -0.99 0.95
CA VAL A 19 0.63 -0.87 2.30
C VAL A 19 1.69 -0.28 3.22
N ALA A 20 1.52 0.97 3.62
CA ALA A 20 2.38 1.64 4.57
C ALA A 20 2.07 1.18 6.00
N VAL A 21 3.11 0.93 6.77
CA VAL A 21 3.04 0.67 8.21
C VAL A 21 3.27 1.98 8.94
N ILE A 22 2.34 2.36 9.83
CA ILE A 22 2.44 3.58 10.63
C ILE A 22 2.44 3.27 12.11
N VAL A 23 3.21 4.04 12.87
CA VAL A 23 3.33 3.91 14.32
C VAL A 23 3.21 5.28 15.00
N ASN A 24 2.95 5.26 16.29
CA ASN A 24 2.94 6.48 17.08
C ASN A 24 4.35 7.14 17.08
N PRO A 25 4.44 8.48 17.05
CA PRO A 25 5.75 9.17 17.09
C PRO A 25 6.61 8.83 18.32
N SER A 26 5.98 8.46 19.45
CA SER A 26 6.67 8.04 20.66
C SER A 26 7.00 6.53 20.72
N SER A 27 6.56 5.75 19.72
CA SER A 27 6.87 4.31 19.68
C SER A 27 8.37 4.09 19.51
N PRO A 28 8.99 3.22 20.33
CA PRO A 28 10.38 2.81 20.14
C PRO A 28 10.56 1.89 18.94
N ASP A 29 9.47 1.26 18.47
CA ASP A 29 9.49 0.27 17.40
C ASP A 29 9.16 0.97 16.07
N THR A 30 10.18 1.21 15.28
CA THR A 30 10.06 1.92 13.99
C THR A 30 10.68 1.14 12.82
N LEU A 31 11.33 0.01 13.10
CA LEU A 31 11.99 -0.85 12.11
C LEU A 31 11.43 -2.25 12.26
N PHE A 32 10.95 -2.82 11.16
CA PHE A 32 10.39 -4.18 11.16
C PHE A 32 10.88 -4.97 9.95
N ASP A 33 11.15 -6.24 10.13
CA ASP A 33 11.20 -7.23 9.06
C ASP A 33 9.81 -7.85 8.84
N MET A 34 9.65 -8.62 7.75
CA MET A 34 8.36 -9.25 7.44
C MET A 34 7.97 -10.35 8.42
N GLY A 35 8.95 -11.00 9.06
CA GLY A 35 8.69 -11.97 10.13
C GLY A 35 8.09 -11.31 11.37
N GLN A 36 8.59 -10.13 11.74
CA GLN A 36 8.05 -9.32 12.83
C GLN A 36 6.64 -8.81 12.51
N ILE A 37 6.42 -8.33 11.27
CA ILE A 37 5.07 -7.95 10.81
C ILE A 37 4.12 -9.14 10.92
N TYR A 38 4.51 -10.31 10.45
CA TYR A 38 3.71 -11.53 10.60
C TYR A 38 3.40 -11.85 12.06
N GLN A 39 4.40 -11.75 12.97
CA GLN A 39 4.21 -11.98 14.40
C GLN A 39 3.25 -10.97 15.05
N ILE A 40 3.31 -9.68 14.65
CA ILE A 40 2.37 -8.66 15.12
C ILE A 40 0.95 -9.01 14.65
N LEU A 41 0.80 -9.37 13.39
CA LEU A 41 -0.50 -9.69 12.78
C LEU A 41 -1.14 -10.96 13.36
N THR A 42 -0.33 -11.93 13.79
CA THR A 42 -0.81 -13.18 14.43
C THR A 42 -0.86 -13.10 15.96
N GLY A 43 -0.40 -11.98 16.55
CA GLY A 43 -0.36 -11.80 18.01
C GLY A 43 0.75 -12.59 18.71
N ARG A 44 1.77 -13.03 17.97
CA ARG A 44 2.94 -13.79 18.47
C ARG A 44 4.18 -12.92 18.72
N PHE A 45 4.07 -11.61 18.47
CA PHE A 45 5.18 -10.68 18.70
C PHE A 45 5.45 -10.53 20.20
N SER A 46 6.72 -10.35 20.56
CA SER A 46 7.16 -10.29 21.97
C SER A 46 6.58 -9.12 22.77
N LYS A 47 6.19 -8.04 22.07
CA LYS A 47 5.51 -6.89 22.64
C LYS A 47 4.03 -6.92 22.31
N ASN A 48 3.21 -6.28 23.13
CA ASN A 48 1.76 -6.22 22.93
C ASN A 48 1.38 -5.12 21.93
N LEU A 49 1.79 -5.26 20.65
CA LEU A 49 1.40 -4.35 19.61
C LEU A 49 0.02 -4.72 19.03
N ILE A 50 -0.80 -3.70 18.75
CA ILE A 50 -2.18 -3.85 18.26
C ILE A 50 -2.25 -3.44 16.80
N PRO A 51 -2.47 -4.37 15.85
CA PRO A 51 -2.65 -4.04 14.44
C PRO A 51 -3.99 -3.35 14.19
N ILE A 52 -3.96 -2.23 13.47
CA ILE A 52 -5.13 -1.42 13.12
C ILE A 52 -5.23 -1.30 11.61
N PHE A 53 -6.42 -1.54 11.07
CA PHE A 53 -6.71 -1.49 9.64
C PHE A 53 -7.78 -0.47 9.30
N ASP A 54 -7.81 -0.04 8.03
CA ASP A 54 -8.92 0.70 7.47
C ASP A 54 -10.05 -0.26 7.05
N GLY A 55 -11.27 0.04 7.51
CA GLY A 55 -12.48 -0.71 7.19
C GLY A 55 -12.82 -1.85 8.14
N THR A 56 -14.13 -2.00 8.36
CA THR A 56 -14.71 -2.99 9.29
C THR A 56 -14.88 -4.39 8.67
N HIS A 57 -14.75 -4.51 7.34
CA HIS A 57 -14.87 -5.74 6.57
C HIS A 57 -13.78 -5.79 5.49
N ALA A 58 -13.55 -6.94 4.89
CA ALA A 58 -12.50 -7.27 3.94
C ALA A 58 -12.17 -6.17 2.90
N THR A 59 -11.49 -5.11 3.34
CA THR A 59 -10.92 -4.07 2.48
C THR A 59 -9.76 -4.65 1.68
N SER A 60 -9.32 -3.93 0.66
CA SER A 60 -8.15 -4.36 -0.13
C SER A 60 -6.89 -4.52 0.73
N THR A 61 -6.73 -3.68 1.78
CA THR A 61 -5.60 -3.79 2.72
C THR A 61 -5.68 -5.06 3.55
N VAL A 62 -6.85 -5.35 4.14
CA VAL A 62 -7.05 -6.57 4.94
C VAL A 62 -6.90 -7.83 4.08
N ARG A 63 -7.47 -7.86 2.87
CA ARG A 63 -7.29 -8.99 1.94
C ARG A 63 -5.83 -9.21 1.58
N PHE A 64 -5.11 -8.15 1.22
CA PHE A 64 -3.69 -8.24 0.94
C PHE A 64 -2.92 -8.85 2.13
N ILE A 65 -3.20 -8.40 3.36
CA ILE A 65 -2.56 -8.94 4.56
C ILE A 65 -2.86 -10.43 4.72
N ILE A 66 -4.13 -10.83 4.59
CA ILE A 66 -4.52 -12.24 4.76
C ILE A 66 -3.90 -13.12 3.66
N ASP A 67 -3.96 -12.68 2.41
CA ASP A 67 -3.55 -13.50 1.27
C ASP A 67 -2.01 -13.52 1.09
N SER A 68 -1.35 -12.35 1.25
CA SER A 68 0.06 -12.20 0.88
C SER A 68 1.03 -12.17 2.06
N VAL A 69 0.56 -11.87 3.28
CA VAL A 69 1.43 -11.82 4.47
C VAL A 69 1.16 -12.99 5.40
N LEU A 70 -0.11 -13.31 5.64
CA LEU A 70 -0.50 -14.39 6.57
C LEU A 70 -0.58 -15.77 5.89
N HIS A 71 -0.67 -15.83 4.55
CA HIS A 71 -0.74 -17.07 3.77
C HIS A 71 -1.78 -18.07 4.29
N GLY A 72 -2.94 -17.56 4.74
CA GLY A 72 -4.05 -18.35 5.27
C GLY A 72 -4.11 -18.46 6.79
N ASP A 73 -3.13 -17.94 7.51
CA ASP A 73 -3.22 -17.81 8.97
C ASP A 73 -4.23 -16.73 9.37
N SER A 74 -4.77 -16.85 10.57
CA SER A 74 -5.77 -15.91 11.07
C SER A 74 -5.12 -14.69 11.71
N LEU A 75 -5.77 -13.53 11.52
CA LEU A 75 -5.44 -12.31 12.25
C LEU A 75 -5.65 -12.52 13.76
N THR A 76 -4.81 -11.88 14.57
CA THR A 76 -4.99 -11.85 16.02
C THR A 76 -6.36 -11.29 16.40
N PRO A 77 -7.05 -11.82 17.43
CA PRO A 77 -8.29 -11.25 17.94
C PRO A 77 -8.15 -9.81 18.45
N LYS A 78 -6.91 -9.35 18.71
CA LYS A 78 -6.62 -7.95 19.09
C LYS A 78 -6.64 -6.98 17.92
N ALA A 79 -6.69 -7.47 16.69
CA ALA A 79 -6.74 -6.61 15.50
C ALA A 79 -8.00 -5.74 15.54
N MET A 80 -7.84 -4.46 15.26
CA MET A 80 -8.90 -3.48 15.28
C MET A 80 -9.09 -2.87 13.88
N ALA A 81 -10.29 -2.36 13.64
CA ALA A 81 -10.64 -1.71 12.39
C ALA A 81 -11.23 -0.31 12.64
N ALA A 82 -10.69 0.67 11.96
CA ALA A 82 -11.29 2.01 11.87
C ALA A 82 -12.18 2.09 10.63
N LYS A 83 -13.17 2.99 10.63
CA LYS A 83 -14.08 3.14 9.48
C LYS A 83 -13.39 3.62 8.21
N ARG A 84 -12.30 4.39 8.34
CA ARG A 84 -11.53 5.00 7.25
C ARG A 84 -10.05 5.08 7.66
N SER A 85 -9.19 5.30 6.67
CA SER A 85 -7.75 5.45 6.89
C SER A 85 -7.38 6.61 7.81
N GLU A 86 -8.13 7.73 7.78
CA GLU A 86 -7.94 8.82 8.76
C GLU A 86 -8.18 8.34 10.21
N GLY A 87 -9.17 7.46 10.40
CA GLY A 87 -9.44 6.87 11.72
C GLY A 87 -8.30 5.98 12.22
N VAL A 88 -7.59 5.29 11.31
CA VAL A 88 -6.37 4.55 11.65
C VAL A 88 -5.29 5.51 12.12
N ILE A 89 -5.06 6.60 11.37
CA ILE A 89 -4.06 7.62 11.71
C ILE A 89 -4.37 8.25 13.08
N ASP A 90 -5.63 8.62 13.32
CA ASP A 90 -6.05 9.24 14.58
C ASP A 90 -5.93 8.26 15.76
N TYR A 91 -6.22 6.98 15.55
CA TYR A 91 -6.03 5.95 16.59
C TYR A 91 -4.56 5.75 16.93
N VAL A 92 -3.72 5.54 15.91
CA VAL A 92 -2.27 5.34 16.07
C VAL A 92 -1.63 6.56 16.75
N SER A 93 -2.06 7.79 16.41
CA SER A 93 -1.53 9.01 17.03
C SER A 93 -1.76 9.10 18.55
N LYS A 94 -2.78 8.42 19.07
CA LYS A 94 -3.18 8.45 20.48
C LYS A 94 -2.72 7.22 21.28
N ASN A 95 -2.33 6.16 20.57
CA ASN A 95 -2.02 4.86 21.20
C ASN A 95 -0.62 4.42 20.80
N PRO A 96 0.37 4.47 21.72
CA PRO A 96 1.76 4.08 21.43
C PRO A 96 1.95 2.62 21.00
N ASP A 97 1.05 1.73 21.43
CA ASP A 97 1.09 0.29 21.12
C ASP A 97 0.39 -0.05 19.80
N ALA A 98 -0.19 0.93 19.11
CA ALA A 98 -0.90 0.71 17.86
C ALA A 98 0.06 0.70 16.66
N VAL A 99 -0.12 -0.28 15.77
CA VAL A 99 0.54 -0.37 14.47
C VAL A 99 -0.52 -0.32 13.38
N GLY A 100 -0.55 0.76 12.62
CA GLY A 100 -1.56 0.97 11.56
C GLY A 100 -1.07 0.48 10.20
N PHE A 101 -1.99 -0.07 9.40
CA PHE A 101 -1.77 -0.53 8.04
C PHE A 101 -2.71 0.22 7.10
N ILE A 102 -2.18 1.08 6.24
CA ILE A 102 -2.94 1.92 5.31
C ILE A 102 -2.30 1.94 3.92
N GLY A 103 -3.09 2.26 2.89
CA GLY A 103 -2.52 2.50 1.55
C GLY A 103 -1.57 3.69 1.55
N VAL A 104 -0.46 3.59 0.82
CA VAL A 104 0.56 4.67 0.75
C VAL A 104 0.00 5.97 0.19
N SER A 105 -1.05 5.91 -0.63
CA SER A 105 -1.75 7.09 -1.17
C SER A 105 -2.34 8.02 -0.10
N TRP A 106 -2.45 7.57 1.14
CA TRP A 106 -2.93 8.38 2.27
C TRP A 106 -1.83 9.16 2.98
N ILE A 107 -0.57 8.78 2.82
CA ILE A 107 0.52 9.31 3.65
C ILE A 107 1.85 9.51 2.90
N GLY A 108 1.95 9.03 1.67
CA GLY A 108 3.21 9.03 0.92
C GLY A 108 3.57 10.37 0.27
N ASN A 109 2.58 11.20 -0.09
CA ASN A 109 2.81 12.42 -0.85
C ASN A 109 3.17 13.61 0.05
N HIS A 110 4.44 14.00 0.03
CA HIS A 110 4.96 15.14 0.78
C HIS A 110 4.61 16.51 0.17
N ASP A 111 4.02 16.56 -1.02
CA ASP A 111 3.52 17.80 -1.65
C ASP A 111 2.04 18.05 -1.31
N ASP A 112 1.35 17.07 -0.70
CA ASP A 112 -0.04 17.18 -0.28
C ASP A 112 -0.12 17.67 1.18
N THR A 113 -0.72 18.84 1.39
CA THR A 113 -0.85 19.47 2.72
C THR A 113 -1.63 18.63 3.71
N THR A 114 -2.64 17.87 3.24
CA THR A 114 -3.42 16.95 4.07
C THR A 114 -2.56 15.80 4.55
N GLN A 115 -1.81 15.16 3.65
CA GLN A 115 -0.91 14.06 3.99
C GLN A 115 0.24 14.52 4.89
N LEU A 116 0.77 15.73 4.68
CA LEU A 116 1.72 16.35 5.61
C LEU A 116 1.13 16.52 7.02
N SER A 117 -0.15 16.87 7.13
CA SER A 117 -0.81 16.97 8.43
C SER A 117 -0.91 15.61 9.15
N PHE A 118 -1.06 14.53 8.41
CA PHE A 118 -1.05 13.16 8.94
C PHE A 118 0.35 12.74 9.40
N LEU A 119 1.39 13.07 8.63
CA LEU A 119 2.79 12.80 8.98
C LEU A 119 3.26 13.55 10.24
N LYS A 120 2.57 14.63 10.64
CA LYS A 120 2.80 15.29 11.93
C LYS A 120 2.21 14.51 13.12
N LYS A 121 1.18 13.66 12.87
CA LYS A 121 0.48 12.88 13.90
C LYS A 121 1.09 11.51 14.11
N VAL A 122 1.63 10.90 13.05
CA VAL A 122 2.16 9.52 13.06
C VAL A 122 3.49 9.46 12.32
N ARG A 123 4.23 8.37 12.50
CA ARG A 123 5.47 8.09 11.78
C ARG A 123 5.29 6.86 10.92
N MET A 124 5.81 6.87 9.69
CA MET A 124 5.96 5.65 8.90
C MET A 124 7.08 4.80 9.50
N ALA A 125 6.80 3.51 9.69
CA ALA A 125 7.80 2.52 10.04
C ALA A 125 8.57 2.09 8.80
N TRP A 126 9.84 1.79 8.98
CA TRP A 126 10.71 1.26 7.95
C TRP A 126 10.58 -0.26 7.91
N LEU A 127 10.50 -0.83 6.72
CA LEU A 127 10.52 -2.27 6.53
C LEU A 127 11.84 -2.73 5.92
N GLU A 128 12.27 -3.93 6.30
CA GLU A 128 13.46 -4.52 5.71
C GLU A 128 13.27 -4.70 4.19
N SER A 129 14.29 -4.30 3.44
CA SER A 129 14.27 -4.33 1.98
C SER A 129 14.31 -5.75 1.45
N THR A 130 13.55 -6.03 0.39
CA THR A 130 13.52 -7.34 -0.26
C THR A 130 14.83 -7.71 -0.97
N ASP A 131 15.59 -6.69 -1.41
CA ASP A 131 16.82 -6.88 -2.18
C ASP A 131 18.10 -6.85 -1.33
N LYS A 132 18.02 -6.30 -0.11
CA LYS A 132 19.21 -6.14 0.75
C LYS A 132 18.88 -6.37 2.22
N PRO A 133 19.16 -7.56 2.76
CA PRO A 133 18.99 -7.85 4.18
C PRO A 133 19.76 -6.87 5.08
N GLY A 134 19.14 -6.47 6.18
CA GLY A 134 19.68 -5.46 7.11
C GLY A 134 19.54 -4.01 6.63
N SER A 135 19.00 -3.76 5.44
CA SER A 135 18.66 -2.43 4.93
C SER A 135 17.16 -2.20 5.07
N TYR A 136 16.76 -1.04 5.59
CA TYR A 136 15.35 -0.71 5.82
C TYR A 136 14.92 0.43 4.91
N VAL A 137 13.70 0.33 4.37
CA VAL A 137 13.17 1.26 3.38
C VAL A 137 11.75 1.71 3.74
N LEU A 138 11.40 2.92 3.32
CA LEU A 138 10.04 3.43 3.35
C LEU A 138 9.35 3.19 1.99
N PRO A 139 7.99 3.22 1.94
CA PRO A 139 7.22 3.01 0.71
C PRO A 139 7.28 4.23 -0.23
N TRP A 140 8.47 4.75 -0.48
CA TRP A 140 8.67 5.81 -1.46
C TRP A 140 8.53 5.27 -2.88
N GLN A 141 8.08 6.09 -3.82
CA GLN A 141 7.85 5.67 -5.21
C GLN A 141 9.05 4.95 -5.84
N ALA A 142 10.28 5.37 -5.53
CA ALA A 142 11.49 4.67 -6.00
C ALA A 142 11.60 3.25 -5.42
N ASN A 143 11.29 3.04 -4.14
CA ASN A 143 11.34 1.73 -3.51
C ASN A 143 10.18 0.82 -3.96
N ILE A 144 9.04 1.41 -4.35
CA ILE A 144 7.94 0.70 -4.99
C ILE A 144 8.38 0.24 -6.39
N TYR A 145 8.97 1.12 -7.19
CA TYR A 145 9.47 0.82 -8.52
C TYR A 145 10.52 -0.31 -8.54
N TYR A 146 11.53 -0.20 -7.68
CA TYR A 146 12.58 -1.20 -7.60
C TYR A 146 12.19 -2.45 -6.81
N HIS A 147 10.92 -2.56 -6.39
CA HIS A 147 10.38 -3.66 -5.59
C HIS A 147 11.16 -3.92 -4.29
N ARG A 148 11.74 -2.87 -3.72
CA ARG A 148 12.50 -2.95 -2.47
C ARG A 148 11.60 -2.99 -1.24
N TYR A 149 10.48 -2.27 -1.30
CA TYR A 149 9.50 -2.29 -0.22
C TYR A 149 8.68 -3.59 -0.27
N PRO A 150 8.56 -4.37 0.82
CA PRO A 150 8.02 -5.73 0.75
C PRO A 150 6.48 -5.81 0.63
N MET A 151 5.76 -4.78 1.07
CA MET A 151 4.28 -4.81 1.10
C MET A 151 3.70 -4.10 -0.12
N LEU A 152 3.99 -4.62 -1.31
CA LEU A 152 3.50 -4.13 -2.60
C LEU A 152 2.27 -4.91 -3.06
N ARG A 153 1.36 -4.22 -3.74
CA ARG A 153 0.19 -4.81 -4.39
C ARG A 153 -0.08 -4.16 -5.73
N ASP A 154 -0.59 -4.94 -6.68
CA ASP A 154 -0.93 -4.44 -8.01
C ASP A 154 -2.35 -3.89 -8.02
N LEU A 155 -2.53 -2.73 -8.63
CA LEU A 155 -3.82 -2.19 -9.01
C LEU A 155 -4.16 -2.67 -10.41
N VAL A 156 -5.13 -3.59 -10.50
CA VAL A 156 -5.47 -4.27 -11.75
C VAL A 156 -6.88 -3.89 -12.20
N TYR A 157 -7.02 -3.55 -13.46
CA TYR A 157 -8.31 -3.39 -14.13
C TYR A 157 -8.69 -4.72 -14.81
N ILE A 158 -9.87 -5.23 -14.51
CA ILE A 158 -10.40 -6.46 -15.12
C ILE A 158 -11.50 -6.09 -16.11
N LEU A 159 -11.27 -6.35 -17.39
CA LEU A 159 -12.19 -6.09 -18.48
C LEU A 159 -12.88 -7.38 -18.94
N LYS A 160 -14.21 -7.38 -18.91
CA LYS A 160 -15.03 -8.48 -19.39
C LYS A 160 -16.10 -7.93 -20.34
N GLU A 161 -15.68 -7.59 -21.56
CA GLU A 161 -16.55 -7.10 -22.63
C GLU A 161 -16.48 -8.00 -23.86
N ARG A 162 -17.64 -8.19 -24.51
CA ARG A 162 -17.73 -8.94 -25.76
C ARG A 162 -17.22 -8.12 -26.96
N ASN A 163 -17.56 -6.86 -26.99
CA ASN A 163 -17.22 -5.92 -28.07
C ASN A 163 -16.43 -4.72 -27.50
N THR A 164 -15.75 -3.99 -28.36
CA THR A 164 -15.09 -2.73 -27.97
C THR A 164 -16.15 -1.71 -27.57
N GLY A 165 -16.15 -1.31 -26.31
CA GLY A 165 -17.12 -0.40 -25.71
C GLY A 165 -16.48 0.53 -24.68
N LEU A 166 -17.30 1.06 -23.76
CA LEU A 166 -16.90 2.00 -22.75
C LEU A 166 -15.80 1.47 -21.82
N GLY A 167 -15.85 0.19 -21.44
CA GLY A 167 -14.83 -0.42 -20.59
C GLY A 167 -13.48 -0.45 -21.28
N LYS A 168 -13.44 -0.78 -22.59
CA LYS A 168 -12.20 -0.71 -23.38
C LYS A 168 -11.69 0.72 -23.50
N GLY A 169 -12.59 1.68 -23.74
CA GLY A 169 -12.25 3.12 -23.79
C GLY A 169 -11.66 3.60 -22.47
N PHE A 170 -12.27 3.22 -21.34
CA PHE A 170 -11.79 3.55 -20.01
C PHE A 170 -10.43 2.88 -19.70
N ALA A 171 -10.27 1.60 -20.05
CA ALA A 171 -8.99 0.91 -19.91
C ALA A 171 -7.87 1.63 -20.70
N ASN A 172 -8.15 2.05 -21.94
CA ASN A 172 -7.20 2.81 -22.75
C ASN A 172 -6.86 4.18 -22.13
N PHE A 173 -7.86 4.87 -21.57
CA PHE A 173 -7.63 6.13 -20.86
C PHE A 173 -6.72 5.91 -19.64
N LEU A 174 -7.02 4.91 -18.81
CA LEU A 174 -6.21 4.61 -17.61
C LEU A 174 -4.77 4.20 -17.94
N SER A 175 -4.56 3.53 -19.08
CA SER A 175 -3.23 3.12 -19.55
C SER A 175 -2.49 4.24 -20.27
N GLY A 176 -3.22 5.26 -20.73
CA GLY A 176 -2.64 6.42 -21.41
C GLY A 176 -1.96 7.38 -20.43
N GLU A 177 -1.22 8.34 -20.98
CA GLU A 177 -0.42 9.30 -20.21
C GLU A 177 -1.24 10.03 -19.13
N GLN A 178 -2.44 10.51 -19.47
CA GLN A 178 -3.30 11.24 -18.52
C GLN A 178 -3.75 10.36 -17.36
N GLY A 179 -4.17 9.12 -17.62
CA GLY A 179 -4.57 8.17 -16.60
C GLY A 179 -3.39 7.79 -15.71
N GLN A 180 -2.21 7.57 -16.30
CA GLN A 180 -0.99 7.23 -15.55
C GLN A 180 -0.50 8.39 -14.69
N LEU A 181 -0.67 9.64 -15.12
CA LEU A 181 -0.39 10.83 -14.31
C LEU A 181 -1.32 10.93 -13.08
N ILE A 182 -2.57 10.48 -13.19
CA ILE A 182 -3.49 10.43 -12.04
C ILE A 182 -2.94 9.46 -10.98
N PHE A 183 -2.50 8.26 -11.36
CA PHE A 183 -1.90 7.30 -10.43
C PHE A 183 -0.62 7.87 -9.80
N LYS A 184 0.25 8.51 -10.60
CA LYS A 184 1.45 9.15 -10.07
C LYS A 184 1.14 10.23 -9.02
N ARG A 185 0.15 11.08 -9.26
CA ARG A 185 -0.30 12.12 -8.32
C ARG A 185 -0.93 11.53 -7.06
N ALA A 186 -1.58 10.37 -7.17
CA ALA A 186 -2.09 9.61 -6.03
C ALA A 186 -0.99 8.86 -5.24
N TYR A 187 0.28 9.13 -5.54
CA TYR A 187 1.45 8.48 -4.96
C TYR A 187 1.57 6.98 -5.25
N LEU A 188 0.88 6.49 -6.27
CA LEU A 188 1.06 5.13 -6.79
C LEU A 188 2.17 5.11 -7.84
N TRP A 189 2.76 3.95 -8.09
CA TRP A 189 3.72 3.81 -9.20
C TRP A 189 2.97 3.40 -10.48
N PRO A 190 2.93 4.25 -11.53
CA PRO A 190 2.24 3.96 -12.78
C PRO A 190 2.89 2.80 -13.52
N ALA A 191 2.10 1.77 -13.92
CA ALA A 191 2.63 0.58 -14.57
C ALA A 191 2.99 0.79 -16.06
N GLN A 192 2.34 1.77 -16.72
CA GLN A 192 2.46 2.00 -18.16
C GLN A 192 3.27 3.26 -18.52
N MET A 193 3.88 3.92 -17.54
CA MET A 193 4.67 5.13 -17.76
C MET A 193 6.16 4.80 -17.76
N ASN A 194 6.84 5.08 -18.87
CA ASN A 194 8.28 4.96 -18.97
C ASN A 194 8.95 6.19 -18.36
N PHE A 195 9.69 6.00 -17.28
CA PHE A 195 10.50 7.05 -16.65
C PHE A 195 11.93 6.95 -17.16
N ASN A 196 12.36 7.90 -17.97
CA ASN A 196 13.77 8.06 -18.30
C ASN A 196 14.46 8.81 -17.16
N ILE A 197 15.29 8.12 -16.41
CA ILE A 197 16.17 8.76 -15.42
C ILE A 197 17.29 9.47 -16.19
N ARG A 198 17.24 10.80 -16.25
CA ARG A 198 18.35 11.60 -16.77
C ARG A 198 19.33 11.86 -15.61
N LEU A 199 20.53 11.34 -15.75
CA LEU A 199 21.65 11.75 -14.90
C LEU A 199 22.07 13.16 -15.34
N THR A 200 21.71 14.18 -14.55
CA THR A 200 22.20 15.52 -14.74
C THR A 200 23.52 15.65 -13.97
N LYS A 201 24.64 15.85 -14.68
CA LYS A 201 25.87 16.30 -14.03
C LYS A 201 25.66 17.76 -13.66
N LEU A 202 25.63 18.06 -12.38
CA LEU A 202 25.78 19.42 -11.89
C LEU A 202 27.25 19.75 -12.08
N ASN A 203 27.54 20.66 -13.03
CA ASN A 203 28.88 21.26 -13.10
C ASN A 203 28.99 22.20 -11.89
N GLU A 204 29.92 21.89 -10.97
CA GLU A 204 30.38 22.79 -9.95
C GLU A 204 31.10 24.00 -10.56
#